data_a341f1d660278ee3c995ad4a26f9eb39
#
_entry.id   a341f1d660278ee3c995ad4a26f9eb39
#
_cell.length_a   1.000
_cell.length_b   1.000
_cell.length_c   1.000
_cell.angle_alpha   90.00
_cell.angle_beta   90.00
_cell.angle_gamma   90.00
#
_symmetry.space_group_name_H-M   'P 1'
#
loop_
_entity.id
_entity.type
_entity.pdbx_description
1 polymer ?
#
loop_
_entity_poly.entity_id
_entity_poly.type
_entity_poly.pdbx_seq_one_letter_code
_entity_poly.pdbx_strand_id
1 'polypeptide(L)'
;MSDSAVNLSPEAQSLFPRIYEVVKQVPWGHVSTYGAVAKVVGAGCDARLVGYAMAGVDEPEVPWQRVINAKGTISPRAGRGAEIQRKRLEAEGVEFDERGRIDLDRFGWRGPDAEWARQHGYHTLQPKEEKPGQASLFD
;
A
#
# COMPACT_ATOMS: atom_id res chain seq x y z
N MET A 1 -5.20 -10.16 25.24
CA MET A 1 -4.72 -10.01 24.97
C MET A 1 -4.32 -9.68 24.30
N SER A 2 -4.27 -9.40 23.97
CA SER A 2 -3.93 -9.18 23.31
C SER A 2 -3.24 -8.99 22.81
N ASP A 3 -3.18 -8.99 22.55
CA ASP A 3 -2.66 -8.85 21.96
C ASP A 3 -1.97 -8.79 21.50
N SER A 4 -2.31 -8.60 21.33
CA SER A 4 -1.77 -8.76 20.70
C SER A 4 -0.67 -8.71 20.63
N ALA A 5 -0.59 -8.89 20.72
CA ALA A 5 0.64 -9.20 20.52
C ALA A 5 1.57 -8.23 20.03
N VAL A 6 1.21 -7.30 19.43
CA VAL A 6 2.13 -6.37 18.87
C VAL A 6 2.35 -5.24 19.84
N ASN A 7 3.62 -5.09 20.28
CA ASN A 7 3.94 -4.07 21.20
C ASN A 7 4.72 -3.03 20.46
N LEU A 8 4.06 -2.16 19.79
CA LEU A 8 4.72 -1.13 19.00
C LEU A 8 5.19 0.02 19.87
N SER A 9 6.35 0.55 19.58
CA SER A 9 6.85 1.70 20.29
C SER A 9 5.97 2.92 20.00
N PRO A 10 6.01 3.94 20.86
CA PRO A 10 5.28 5.15 20.56
C PRO A 10 5.69 5.78 19.24
N GLU A 11 6.98 5.68 18.90
CA GLU A 11 7.44 6.22 17.63
C GLU A 11 6.82 5.50 16.46
N ALA A 12 6.72 4.18 16.54
CA ALA A 12 6.11 3.40 15.48
C ALA A 12 4.64 3.74 15.36
N GLN A 13 3.95 3.83 16.49
CA GLN A 13 2.53 4.15 16.46
C GLN A 13 2.26 5.54 15.92
N SER A 14 3.20 6.47 16.13
CA SER A 14 3.02 7.82 15.65
C SER A 14 3.02 7.91 14.13
N LEU A 15 3.47 6.86 13.44
CA LEU A 15 3.46 6.85 11.98
C LEU A 15 2.12 6.41 11.40
N PHE A 16 1.22 5.86 12.22
CA PHE A 16 -0.06 5.38 11.70
C PHE A 16 -0.86 6.47 10.98
N PRO A 17 -1.01 7.67 11.53
CA PRO A 17 -1.75 8.70 10.81
C PRO A 17 -1.12 9.02 9.45
N ARG A 18 0.21 8.99 9.36
CA ARG A 18 0.88 9.25 8.11
C ARG A 18 0.64 8.11 7.12
N ILE A 19 0.65 6.87 7.61
CA ILE A 19 0.35 5.73 6.77
C ILE A 19 -1.07 5.86 6.21
N TYR A 20 -2.02 6.21 7.06
CA TYR A 20 -3.41 6.35 6.61
C TYR A 20 -3.53 7.45 5.57
N GLU A 21 -2.82 8.55 5.77
CA GLU A 21 -2.89 9.65 4.82
C GLU A 21 -2.36 9.23 3.45
N VAL A 22 -1.29 8.45 3.42
CA VAL A 22 -0.74 7.96 2.16
C VAL A 22 -1.69 6.98 1.50
N VAL A 23 -2.26 6.06 2.28
CA VAL A 23 -3.17 5.07 1.71
C VAL A 23 -4.38 5.72 1.08
N LYS A 24 -4.83 6.84 1.65
CA LYS A 24 -5.96 7.57 1.07
C LYS A 24 -5.66 8.10 -0.32
N GLN A 25 -4.40 8.18 -0.69
CA GLN A 25 -4.01 8.66 -2.01
C GLN A 25 -4.10 7.58 -3.09
N VAL A 26 -4.20 6.31 -2.69
CA VAL A 26 -4.31 5.23 -3.67
C VAL A 26 -5.69 5.31 -4.31
N PRO A 27 -5.75 5.51 -5.63
CA PRO A 27 -7.05 5.79 -6.23
C PRO A 27 -7.89 4.54 -6.43
N TRP A 28 -9.17 4.76 -6.61
CA TRP A 28 -10.13 3.71 -6.94
C TRP A 28 -9.64 2.90 -8.13
N GLY A 29 -9.72 1.60 -8.03
CA GLY A 29 -9.30 0.73 -9.12
C GLY A 29 -7.82 0.46 -9.17
N HIS A 30 -7.08 0.89 -8.17
CA HIS A 30 -5.64 0.66 -8.10
C HIS A 30 -5.27 0.04 -6.78
N VAL A 31 -4.08 -0.55 -6.73
CA VAL A 31 -3.57 -1.14 -5.49
C VAL A 31 -2.15 -0.67 -5.26
N SER A 32 -1.74 -0.67 -3.99
CA SER A 32 -0.37 -0.43 -3.62
C SER A 32 0.09 -1.61 -2.78
N THR A 33 1.37 -1.66 -2.49
CA THR A 33 1.90 -2.71 -1.64
C THR A 33 2.31 -2.12 -0.30
N TYR A 34 2.44 -2.98 0.70
CA TYR A 34 2.89 -2.51 2.01
C TYR A 34 4.22 -1.79 1.91
N GLY A 35 5.13 -2.34 1.08
CA GLY A 35 6.44 -1.71 0.93
C GLY A 35 6.39 -0.38 0.20
N ALA A 36 5.53 -0.25 -0.80
CA ALA A 36 5.42 1.01 -1.51
C ALA A 36 4.87 2.10 -0.61
N VAL A 37 3.83 1.77 0.17
CA VAL A 37 3.29 2.73 1.12
C VAL A 37 4.38 3.16 2.11
N ALA A 38 5.16 2.20 2.59
CA ALA A 38 6.22 2.51 3.53
C ALA A 38 7.25 3.45 2.93
N LYS A 39 7.60 3.26 1.66
CA LYS A 39 8.56 4.13 1.01
C LYS A 39 8.04 5.55 0.90
N VAL A 40 6.77 5.71 0.61
CA VAL A 40 6.18 7.04 0.51
C VAL A 40 6.17 7.72 1.87
N VAL A 41 5.85 6.99 2.93
CA VAL A 41 5.85 7.55 4.28
C VAL A 41 7.26 7.95 4.71
N GLY A 42 8.24 7.09 4.45
CA GLY A 42 9.62 7.35 4.89
C GLY A 42 9.74 7.29 6.40
N ALA A 43 10.66 8.07 6.94
CA ALA A 43 10.80 8.24 8.40
C ALA A 43 10.93 6.93 9.16
N GLY A 44 11.60 5.95 8.58
CA GLY A 44 11.79 4.67 9.25
C GLY A 44 10.62 3.72 9.17
N CYS A 45 9.61 4.06 8.40
CA CYS A 45 8.46 3.18 8.19
C CYS A 45 8.87 2.01 7.31
N ASP A 46 8.37 0.83 7.63
CA ASP A 46 8.63 -0.35 6.80
C ASP A 46 7.32 -1.06 6.48
N ALA A 47 7.41 -2.05 5.61
CA ALA A 47 6.22 -2.76 5.15
C ALA A 47 5.49 -3.44 6.30
N ARG A 48 6.22 -3.92 7.29
CA ARG A 48 5.61 -4.59 8.41
C ARG A 48 4.74 -3.64 9.23
N LEU A 49 5.22 -2.43 9.43
CA LEU A 49 4.45 -1.44 10.16
C LEU A 49 3.17 -1.06 9.40
N VAL A 50 3.28 -0.94 8.07
CA VAL A 50 2.09 -0.67 7.26
C VAL A 50 1.09 -1.82 7.41
N GLY A 51 1.58 -3.05 7.46
CA GLY A 51 0.70 -4.19 7.68
C GLY A 51 -0.05 -4.09 9.00
N TYR A 52 0.63 -3.71 10.07
CA TYR A 52 -0.04 -3.53 11.35
C TYR A 52 -1.07 -2.42 11.29
N ALA A 53 -0.74 -1.32 10.64
CA ALA A 53 -1.66 -0.21 10.53
C ALA A 53 -2.93 -0.60 9.77
N MET A 54 -2.76 -1.38 8.70
CA MET A 54 -3.92 -1.79 7.91
C MET A 54 -4.77 -2.81 8.65
N ALA A 55 -4.14 -3.69 9.43
CA ALA A 55 -4.88 -4.70 10.17
C ALA A 55 -5.78 -4.09 11.24
N GLY A 56 -5.36 -2.98 11.81
CA GLY A 56 -6.13 -2.37 12.89
C GLY A 56 -6.90 -1.12 12.49
N VAL A 57 -6.93 -0.79 11.21
CA VAL A 57 -7.57 0.47 10.81
C VAL A 57 -9.08 0.35 10.98
N ASP A 58 -9.68 1.40 11.55
CA ASP A 58 -11.12 1.43 11.68
C ASP A 58 -11.68 2.76 11.20
N GLU A 59 -10.94 3.50 10.40
CA GLU A 59 -11.43 4.72 9.79
C GLU A 59 -12.05 4.40 8.44
N PRO A 60 -13.33 4.66 8.26
CA PRO A 60 -14.00 4.23 7.02
C PRO A 60 -13.41 4.84 5.75
N GLU A 61 -12.80 6.01 5.87
CA GLU A 61 -12.29 6.66 4.69
C GLU A 61 -10.93 6.12 4.25
N VAL A 62 -10.30 5.23 5.02
CA VAL A 62 -9.02 4.65 4.61
C VAL A 62 -9.31 3.42 3.75
N PRO A 63 -8.93 3.44 2.47
CA PRO A 63 -9.24 2.31 1.59
C PRO A 63 -8.22 1.19 1.79
N TRP A 64 -8.29 0.55 2.94
CA TRP A 64 -7.32 -0.47 3.32
C TRP A 64 -7.27 -1.63 2.32
N GLN A 65 -8.39 -1.88 1.62
CA GLN A 65 -8.44 -2.96 0.67
C GLN A 65 -7.49 -2.77 -0.50
N ARG A 66 -6.99 -1.54 -0.69
CA ARG A 66 -6.09 -1.25 -1.81
C ARG A 66 -4.63 -1.48 -1.48
N VAL A 67 -4.33 -2.06 -0.30
CA VAL A 67 -2.95 -2.35 0.08
C VAL A 67 -2.79 -3.86 0.14
N ILE A 68 -1.89 -4.39 -0.66
CA ILE A 68 -1.67 -5.83 -0.79
C ILE A 68 -0.19 -6.14 -0.65
N ASN A 69 0.17 -7.40 -0.74
CA ASN A 69 1.57 -7.76 -0.58
C ASN A 69 2.33 -7.62 -1.90
N ALA A 70 3.65 -7.73 -1.82
CA ALA A 70 4.51 -7.48 -2.98
C ALA A 70 4.36 -8.52 -4.07
N LYS A 71 3.76 -9.66 -3.75
CA LYS A 71 3.51 -10.67 -4.77
C LYS A 71 2.27 -10.38 -5.59
N GLY A 72 1.54 -9.35 -5.24
CA GLY A 72 0.31 -9.03 -5.93
C GLY A 72 -0.87 -9.82 -5.45
N THR A 73 -0.80 -10.38 -4.25
CA THR A 73 -1.90 -11.18 -3.70
C THR A 73 -2.38 -10.59 -2.40
N ILE A 74 -3.55 -11.03 -1.98
CA ILE A 74 -4.11 -10.61 -0.71
C ILE A 74 -3.50 -11.47 0.38
N SER A 75 -2.98 -10.82 1.41
CA SER A 75 -2.40 -11.54 2.54
C SER A 75 -3.50 -12.14 3.40
N PRO A 76 -3.24 -13.24 4.08
CA PRO A 76 -4.23 -13.82 4.98
C PRO A 76 -4.60 -12.82 6.06
N ARG A 77 -5.87 -12.80 6.41
CA ARG A 77 -6.39 -11.93 7.45
C ARG A 77 -7.35 -12.73 8.30
N ALA A 78 -7.51 -12.28 9.53
CA ALA A 78 -8.41 -12.95 10.45
C ALA A 78 -9.84 -12.85 9.95
N GLY A 79 -10.64 -13.84 10.26
CA GLY A 79 -12.04 -13.86 9.91
C GLY A 79 -12.23 -13.82 8.41
N ARG A 80 -13.12 -12.95 7.95
CA ARG A 80 -13.44 -12.86 6.55
C ARG A 80 -12.75 -11.69 5.86
N GLY A 81 -11.71 -11.16 6.49
CA GLY A 81 -11.07 -9.97 5.96
C GLY A 81 -10.55 -10.12 4.55
N ALA A 82 -9.91 -11.26 4.24
CA ALA A 82 -9.36 -11.46 2.90
C ALA A 82 -10.46 -11.54 1.86
N GLU A 83 -11.56 -12.19 2.19
CA GLU A 83 -12.68 -12.30 1.28
C GLU A 83 -13.32 -10.95 1.01
N ILE A 84 -13.48 -10.15 2.06
CA ILE A 84 -14.04 -8.82 1.92
C ILE A 84 -13.12 -7.95 1.09
N GLN A 85 -11.83 -8.05 1.32
CA GLN A 85 -10.85 -7.26 0.57
C GLN A 85 -10.96 -7.56 -0.92
N ARG A 86 -11.01 -8.85 -1.25
CA ARG A 86 -11.10 -9.24 -2.66
C ARG A 86 -12.39 -8.73 -3.29
N LYS A 87 -13.50 -8.86 -2.59
CA LYS A 87 -14.77 -8.39 -3.15
C LYS A 87 -14.77 -6.90 -3.37
N ARG A 88 -14.18 -6.15 -2.46
CA ARG A 88 -14.10 -4.70 -2.64
C ARG A 88 -13.25 -4.34 -3.84
N LEU A 89 -12.11 -5.02 -4.02
CA LEU A 89 -11.26 -4.74 -5.16
C LEU A 89 -11.92 -5.12 -6.47
N GLU A 90 -12.62 -6.25 -6.48
CA GLU A 90 -13.34 -6.64 -7.69
C GLU A 90 -14.42 -5.63 -8.05
N ALA A 91 -15.07 -5.07 -7.04
CA ALA A 91 -16.08 -4.05 -7.27
C ALA A 91 -15.47 -2.78 -7.84
N GLU A 92 -14.17 -2.55 -7.61
CA GLU A 92 -13.47 -1.41 -8.18
C GLU A 92 -12.90 -1.71 -9.56
N GLY A 93 -13.11 -2.91 -10.07
CA GLY A 93 -12.61 -3.27 -11.39
C GLY A 93 -11.24 -3.90 -11.39
N VAL A 94 -10.68 -4.19 -10.22
CA VAL A 94 -9.38 -4.85 -10.14
C VAL A 94 -9.57 -6.32 -10.46
N GLU A 95 -8.71 -6.85 -11.32
CA GLU A 95 -8.84 -8.22 -11.79
C GLU A 95 -7.82 -9.12 -11.15
N PHE A 96 -8.23 -10.32 -10.80
CA PHE A 96 -7.38 -11.35 -10.23
C PHE A 96 -7.26 -12.48 -11.24
N ASP A 97 -6.07 -13.01 -11.40
CA ASP A 97 -5.90 -14.17 -12.28
C ASP A 97 -6.30 -15.43 -11.53
N GLU A 98 -6.14 -16.59 -12.18
CA GLU A 98 -6.58 -17.83 -11.59
C GLU A 98 -5.80 -18.20 -10.37
N ARG A 99 -4.66 -17.59 -10.11
CA ARG A 99 -3.87 -17.82 -8.91
C ARG A 99 -4.11 -16.78 -7.84
N GLY A 100 -5.07 -15.89 -8.07
CA GLY A 100 -5.37 -14.85 -7.11
C GLY A 100 -4.40 -13.68 -7.15
N ARG A 101 -3.67 -13.51 -8.26
CA ARG A 101 -2.72 -12.41 -8.37
C ARG A 101 -3.29 -11.26 -9.16
N ILE A 102 -2.93 -10.08 -8.75
CA ILE A 102 -3.27 -8.85 -9.43
C ILE A 102 -2.04 -8.45 -10.26
N ASP A 103 -2.27 -8.01 -11.49
CA ASP A 103 -1.20 -7.53 -12.36
C ASP A 103 -0.80 -6.14 -11.89
N LEU A 104 0.34 -6.05 -11.21
CA LEU A 104 0.79 -4.78 -10.65
C LEU A 104 1.24 -3.80 -11.71
N ASP A 105 1.61 -4.28 -12.90
CA ASP A 105 1.92 -3.34 -13.97
C ASP A 105 0.69 -2.61 -14.44
N ARG A 106 -0.46 -3.27 -14.38
CA ARG A 106 -1.71 -2.69 -14.83
C ARG A 106 -2.42 -1.92 -13.72
N PHE A 107 -2.50 -2.50 -12.53
CA PHE A 107 -3.29 -1.93 -11.45
C PHE A 107 -2.48 -1.26 -10.37
N GLY A 108 -1.16 -1.34 -10.43
CA GLY A 108 -0.32 -0.79 -9.37
C GLY A 108 -0.33 0.72 -9.36
N TRP A 109 -0.43 1.28 -8.16
CA TRP A 109 -0.35 2.72 -7.97
C TRP A 109 1.11 3.16 -8.12
N ARG A 110 1.33 4.25 -8.79
CA ARG A 110 2.67 4.73 -9.05
C ARG A 110 3.15 5.78 -8.07
N GLY A 111 2.47 5.89 -6.95
CA GLY A 111 2.86 6.82 -5.91
C GLY A 111 2.07 8.10 -6.02
N PRO A 112 2.25 8.98 -5.04
CA PRO A 112 1.49 10.22 -5.01
C PRO A 112 2.03 11.21 -6.03
N ASP A 113 1.20 12.18 -6.36
CA ASP A 113 1.64 13.32 -7.14
C ASP A 113 2.82 13.98 -6.43
N ALA A 114 3.83 14.39 -7.19
CA ALA A 114 5.06 14.92 -6.61
C ALA A 114 4.81 16.20 -5.81
N GLU A 115 3.92 17.04 -6.30
CA GLU A 115 3.63 18.26 -5.59
C GLU A 115 2.92 18.00 -4.27
N TRP A 116 1.95 17.07 -4.29
CA TRP A 116 1.27 16.69 -3.06
C TRP A 116 2.28 16.13 -2.05
N ALA A 117 3.17 15.27 -2.52
CA ALA A 117 4.15 14.65 -1.64
C ALA A 117 5.05 15.71 -1.01
N ARG A 118 5.51 16.67 -1.82
CA ARG A 118 6.38 17.70 -1.32
C ARG A 118 5.67 18.57 -0.28
N GLN A 119 4.43 18.92 -0.55
CA GLN A 119 3.68 19.75 0.36
C GLN A 119 3.39 19.10 1.68
N HIS A 120 3.24 17.77 1.69
CA HIS A 120 2.86 17.06 2.89
C HIS A 120 4.00 16.30 3.55
N GLY A 121 5.21 16.40 3.01
CA GLY A 121 6.37 15.78 3.63
C GLY A 121 6.51 14.30 3.36
N TYR A 122 6.06 13.87 2.19
CA TYR A 122 6.17 12.47 1.80
C TYR A 122 7.11 12.32 0.62
N HIS A 123 7.40 11.07 0.28
CA HIS A 123 8.30 10.76 -0.82
C HIS A 123 7.49 10.29 -2.01
N THR A 124 8.07 10.40 -3.20
CA THR A 124 7.48 9.81 -4.38
C THR A 124 8.08 8.42 -4.60
N LEU A 125 7.46 7.64 -5.47
CA LEU A 125 8.01 6.36 -5.84
C LEU A 125 8.77 6.54 -7.13
N GLN A 126 9.97 5.93 -7.18
CA GLN A 126 10.76 6.03 -8.39
C GLN A 126 10.19 5.11 -9.45
N PRO A 127 10.21 5.52 -10.69
CA PRO A 127 9.77 4.65 -11.76
C PRO A 127 10.67 3.44 -11.80
N LYS A 128 10.04 2.25 -12.07
CA LYS A 128 10.75 1.09 -12.11
C LYS A 128 11.60 1.07 -13.31
N GLU A 129 12.62 0.53 -13.25
CA GLU A 129 13.36 0.32 -14.34
C GLU A 129 13.77 1.36 -15.12
N GLU A 130 13.75 2.45 -14.75
CA GLU A 130 14.17 3.50 -15.42
C GLU A 130 15.61 3.63 -15.29
N LYS A 131 16.39 2.65 -15.47
CA LYS A 131 17.79 2.75 -15.40
C LYS A 131 18.26 3.65 -16.46
N PRO A 132 19.07 4.60 -16.16
CA PRO A 132 19.47 5.58 -17.15
C PRO A 132 20.09 4.95 -18.39
N GLY A 133 20.94 3.96 -18.23
CA GLY A 133 21.53 3.35 -19.38
C GLY A 133 20.52 2.68 -20.24
N GLN A 134 19.55 2.06 -19.61
CA GLN A 134 18.55 1.38 -20.35
C GLN A 134 17.68 2.34 -21.10
N ALA A 135 17.30 3.39 -20.47
CA ALA A 135 16.47 4.34 -21.13
C ALA A 135 17.17 4.96 -22.31
N SER A 136 18.42 5.29 -22.13
CA SER A 136 19.08 5.97 -23.21
C SER A 136 19.39 5.09 -24.36
N LEU A 137 19.42 3.80 -24.16
CA LEU A 137 19.71 2.93 -25.24
C LEU A 137 18.72 3.03 -26.31
N PHE A 138 17.54 3.39 -25.95
CA PHE A 138 16.53 3.36 -26.89
C PHE A 138 16.00 4.67 -27.18
N ASP A 139 16.57 5.63 -26.65
CA ASP A 139 16.02 6.92 -26.89
C ASP A 139 16.55 7.50 -28.02
#